data_7d58cf2439cf42355f976c4aa96e1a36
#
_entry.id   7d58cf2439cf42355f976c4aa96e1a36
#
_cell.length_a   1.000
_cell.length_b   1.000
_cell.length_c   1.000
_cell.angle_alpha   90.00
_cell.angle_beta   90.00
_cell.angle_gamma   90.00
#
_symmetry.space_group_name_H-M   'P 1'
#
loop_
_entity.id
_entity.type
_entity.pdbx_description
1 polymer ?
#
loop_
_entity_poly.entity_id
_entity_poly.type
_entity_poly.pdbx_seq_one_letter_code
_entity_poly.pdbx_strand_id
1 'polypeptide(L)'
;MEQLHAPRDRISADTLKFHHAIVSLMEELEAADWYRQRADDCEDASLKEILLHNMREEIEHASMLIEWLRRNNPHFAKQLKTYLFTDKDILTVEHQAEGKG
;
A
#
# COMPACT_ATOMS: atom_id res chain seq x y z
N MET A 1 -7.51 2.07 -14.15
CA MET A 1 -8.95 2.27 -14.40
C MET A 1 -9.57 3.00 -13.23
N GLU A 2 -10.28 4.06 -13.50
CA GLU A 2 -10.99 4.76 -12.43
C GLU A 2 -12.23 3.97 -12.02
N GLN A 3 -12.40 3.78 -10.73
CA GLN A 3 -13.58 3.14 -10.15
C GLN A 3 -14.28 4.15 -9.27
N LEU A 4 -15.02 5.06 -9.90
CA LEU A 4 -15.75 6.09 -9.17
C LEU A 4 -17.16 5.57 -8.83
N HIS A 5 -17.58 5.78 -7.60
CA HIS A 5 -18.88 5.37 -7.09
C HIS A 5 -19.86 6.55 -7.00
N ALA A 6 -19.49 7.69 -7.57
CA ALA A 6 -20.31 8.88 -7.66
C ALA A 6 -19.91 9.65 -8.92
N PRO A 7 -20.78 10.52 -9.43
CA PRO A 7 -20.42 11.35 -10.59
C PRO A 7 -19.16 12.18 -10.29
N ARG A 8 -18.25 12.23 -11.26
CA ARG A 8 -16.96 12.89 -11.09
C ARG A 8 -17.09 14.35 -10.63
N ASP A 9 -18.09 15.05 -11.14
CA ASP A 9 -18.30 16.46 -10.79
C ASP A 9 -18.82 16.68 -9.38
N ARG A 10 -19.17 15.58 -8.68
CA ARG A 10 -19.57 15.62 -7.27
C ARG A 10 -18.45 15.20 -6.33
N ILE A 11 -17.30 14.86 -6.88
CA ILE A 11 -16.16 14.39 -6.10
C ILE A 11 -15.15 15.53 -6.02
N SER A 12 -14.70 15.86 -4.80
CA SER A 12 -13.73 16.96 -4.61
C SER A 12 -12.38 16.61 -5.23
N ALA A 13 -11.58 17.65 -5.51
CA ALA A 13 -10.23 17.47 -6.01
C ALA A 13 -9.36 16.65 -5.03
N ASP A 14 -9.53 16.88 -3.73
CA ASP A 14 -8.79 16.13 -2.71
C ASP A 14 -9.17 14.65 -2.71
N THR A 15 -10.46 14.34 -2.85
CA THR A 15 -10.92 12.96 -2.94
C THR A 15 -10.39 12.27 -4.20
N LEU A 16 -10.33 12.98 -5.32
CA LEU A 16 -9.75 12.43 -6.56
C LEU A 16 -8.26 12.14 -6.41
N LYS A 17 -7.51 13.01 -5.73
CA LYS A 17 -6.09 12.75 -5.44
C LYS A 17 -5.93 11.52 -4.54
N PHE A 18 -6.76 11.41 -3.51
CA PHE A 18 -6.77 10.25 -2.62
C PHE A 18 -7.06 8.98 -3.43
N HIS A 19 -8.06 9.02 -4.29
CA HIS A 19 -8.41 7.90 -5.17
C HIS A 19 -7.23 7.50 -6.07
N HIS A 20 -6.57 8.47 -6.70
CA HIS A 20 -5.40 8.18 -7.56
C HIS A 20 -4.28 7.52 -6.77
N ALA A 21 -4.02 8.00 -5.55
CA ALA A 21 -2.99 7.39 -4.69
C ALA A 21 -3.36 5.96 -4.30
N ILE A 22 -4.64 5.73 -3.94
CA ILE A 22 -5.11 4.39 -3.56
C ILE A 22 -5.02 3.42 -4.73
N VAL A 23 -5.49 3.82 -5.91
CA VAL A 23 -5.43 2.95 -7.10
C VAL A 23 -3.99 2.64 -7.47
N SER A 24 -3.11 3.64 -7.42
CA SER A 24 -1.68 3.44 -7.71
C SER A 24 -1.06 2.47 -6.70
N LEU A 25 -1.39 2.61 -5.41
CA LEU A 25 -0.92 1.69 -4.38
C LEU A 25 -1.42 0.27 -4.62
N MET A 26 -2.69 0.12 -4.98
CA MET A 26 -3.26 -1.19 -5.30
C MET A 26 -2.51 -1.85 -6.46
N GLU A 27 -2.20 -1.08 -7.51
CA GLU A 27 -1.46 -1.58 -8.67
C GLU A 27 -0.05 -2.03 -8.30
N GLU A 28 0.64 -1.27 -7.46
CA GLU A 28 1.99 -1.63 -7.01
C GLU A 28 1.98 -2.90 -6.14
N LEU A 29 1.00 -3.03 -5.26
CA LEU A 29 0.86 -4.22 -4.41
C LEU A 29 0.53 -5.45 -5.25
N GLU A 30 -0.36 -5.31 -6.22
CA GLU A 30 -0.70 -6.40 -7.13
C GLU A 30 0.53 -6.83 -7.94
N ALA A 31 1.28 -5.86 -8.45
CA ALA A 31 2.49 -6.16 -9.23
C ALA A 31 3.53 -6.88 -8.36
N ALA A 32 3.74 -6.44 -7.12
CA ALA A 32 4.67 -7.11 -6.21
C ALA A 32 4.28 -8.57 -5.98
N ASP A 33 2.99 -8.82 -5.75
CA ASP A 33 2.45 -10.16 -5.57
C ASP A 33 2.68 -11.04 -6.81
N TRP A 34 2.36 -10.51 -7.98
CA TRP A 34 2.49 -11.26 -9.23
C TRP A 34 3.95 -11.58 -9.55
N TYR A 35 4.85 -10.62 -9.36
CA TYR A 35 6.28 -10.87 -9.58
C TYR A 35 6.83 -11.93 -8.64
N ARG A 36 6.38 -11.94 -7.38
CA ARG A 36 6.80 -12.94 -6.41
C ARG A 36 6.37 -14.34 -6.85
N GLN A 37 5.11 -14.47 -7.28
CA GLN A 37 4.60 -15.75 -7.75
C GLN A 37 5.34 -16.24 -8.99
N ARG A 38 5.56 -15.34 -9.96
CA ARG A 38 6.27 -15.66 -11.19
C ARG A 38 7.71 -16.06 -10.92
N ALA A 39 8.34 -15.42 -9.95
CA ALA A 39 9.72 -15.76 -9.59
C ALA A 39 9.81 -17.18 -9.03
N ASP A 40 8.85 -17.58 -8.19
CA ASP A 40 8.82 -18.94 -7.63
C ASP A 40 8.64 -20.00 -8.72
N ASP A 41 7.87 -19.71 -9.75
CA ASP A 41 7.58 -20.63 -10.86
C ASP A 41 8.69 -20.64 -11.91
N CYS A 42 9.59 -19.68 -11.88
CA CYS A 42 10.59 -19.50 -12.95
C CYS A 42 11.81 -20.39 -12.74
N GLU A 43 12.14 -21.24 -13.74
CA GLU A 43 13.28 -22.13 -13.69
C GLU A 43 14.56 -21.51 -14.23
N ASP A 44 14.45 -20.40 -14.97
CA ASP A 44 15.61 -19.68 -15.49
C ASP A 44 16.15 -18.75 -14.41
N ALA A 45 17.37 -19.01 -13.96
CA ALA A 45 17.97 -18.27 -12.85
C ALA A 45 18.11 -16.76 -13.18
N SER A 46 18.48 -16.43 -14.40
CA SER A 46 18.66 -15.04 -14.82
C SER A 46 17.32 -14.29 -14.84
N LEU A 47 16.28 -14.90 -15.38
CA LEU A 47 14.94 -14.30 -15.41
C LEU A 47 14.37 -14.18 -13.99
N LYS A 48 14.56 -15.19 -13.16
CA LYS A 48 14.11 -15.16 -11.78
C LYS A 48 14.69 -13.95 -11.02
N GLU A 49 15.97 -13.68 -11.23
CA GLU A 49 16.65 -12.51 -10.62
C GLU A 49 15.97 -11.20 -11.02
N ILE A 50 15.61 -11.08 -12.31
CA ILE A 50 14.93 -9.89 -12.81
C ILE A 50 13.54 -9.76 -12.18
N LEU A 51 12.80 -10.86 -12.09
CA LEU A 51 11.45 -10.85 -11.49
C LEU A 51 11.51 -10.45 -10.01
N LEU A 52 12.48 -10.94 -9.27
CA LEU A 52 12.67 -10.56 -7.87
C LEU A 52 13.10 -9.11 -7.73
N HIS A 53 13.93 -8.61 -8.63
CA HIS A 53 14.31 -7.20 -8.65
C HIS A 53 13.07 -6.34 -8.87
N ASN A 54 12.25 -6.69 -9.85
CA ASN A 54 11.03 -5.94 -10.14
C ASN A 54 10.06 -5.96 -8.96
N MET A 55 9.96 -7.10 -8.27
CA MET A 55 9.15 -7.18 -7.05
C MET A 55 9.63 -6.16 -6.00
N ARG A 56 10.94 -6.08 -5.78
CA ARG A 56 11.49 -5.13 -4.79
C ARG A 56 11.22 -3.68 -5.20
N GLU A 57 11.31 -3.38 -6.51
CA GLU A 57 10.99 -2.05 -7.02
C GLU A 57 9.53 -1.69 -6.77
N GLU A 58 8.61 -2.63 -6.98
CA GLU A 58 7.18 -2.37 -6.73
C GLU A 58 6.91 -2.16 -5.24
N ILE A 59 7.61 -2.86 -4.36
CA ILE A 59 7.50 -2.65 -2.91
C ILE A 59 7.98 -1.25 -2.54
N GLU A 60 9.07 -0.79 -3.14
CA GLU A 60 9.56 0.58 -2.93
C GLU A 60 8.53 1.61 -3.37
N HIS A 61 7.97 1.44 -4.59
CA HIS A 61 6.94 2.34 -5.10
C HIS A 61 5.72 2.37 -4.19
N ALA A 62 5.27 1.21 -3.72
CA ALA A 62 4.15 1.11 -2.79
C ALA A 62 4.45 1.89 -1.50
N SER A 63 5.68 1.78 -1.01
CA SER A 63 6.09 2.47 0.22
C SER A 63 6.06 3.99 0.07
N MET A 64 6.45 4.50 -1.10
CA MET A 64 6.36 5.94 -1.39
C MET A 64 4.91 6.42 -1.37
N LEU A 65 3.99 5.63 -1.93
CA LEU A 65 2.57 5.98 -1.94
C LEU A 65 1.96 5.93 -0.53
N ILE A 66 2.36 4.98 0.29
CA ILE A 66 1.93 4.91 1.68
C ILE A 66 2.38 6.17 2.43
N GLU A 67 3.61 6.61 2.21
CA GLU A 67 4.10 7.84 2.85
C GLU A 67 3.36 9.08 2.36
N TRP A 68 3.05 9.14 1.06
CA TRP A 68 2.24 10.25 0.55
C TRP A 68 0.86 10.28 1.20
N LEU A 69 0.22 9.11 1.35
CA LEU A 69 -1.06 8.99 2.03
C LEU A 69 -0.95 9.47 3.48
N ARG A 70 0.12 9.09 4.17
CA ARG A 70 0.36 9.53 5.55
C ARG A 70 0.43 11.05 5.64
N ARG A 71 1.12 11.69 4.71
CA ARG A 71 1.31 13.15 4.74
C ARG A 71 0.05 13.91 4.37
N ASN A 72 -0.86 13.31 3.62
CA ASN A 72 -2.01 13.98 3.04
C ASN A 72 -3.35 13.52 3.59
N ASN A 73 -3.36 12.60 4.56
CA ASN A 73 -4.59 12.09 5.15
C ASN A 73 -4.40 11.86 6.64
N PRO A 74 -5.11 12.65 7.50
CA PRO A 74 -4.95 12.54 8.95
C PRO A 74 -5.27 11.17 9.53
N HIS A 75 -6.22 10.45 8.94
CA HIS A 75 -6.59 9.11 9.41
C HIS A 75 -5.48 8.11 9.10
N PHE A 76 -4.87 8.16 7.90
CA PHE A 76 -3.69 7.35 7.60
C PHE A 76 -2.55 7.71 8.54
N ALA A 77 -2.30 9.01 8.75
CA ALA A 77 -1.21 9.44 9.63
C ALA A 77 -1.37 8.85 11.03
N LYS A 78 -2.58 8.92 11.58
CA LYS A 78 -2.87 8.41 12.93
C LYS A 78 -2.67 6.90 13.01
N GLN A 79 -3.24 6.15 12.06
CA GLN A 79 -3.18 4.70 12.10
C GLN A 79 -1.77 4.16 11.85
N LEU A 80 -1.05 4.76 10.90
CA LEU A 80 0.32 4.35 10.64
C LEU A 80 1.23 4.62 11.84
N LYS A 81 1.05 5.77 12.51
CA LYS A 81 1.81 6.09 13.71
C LYS A 81 1.52 5.08 14.84
N THR A 82 0.28 4.62 14.95
CA THR A 82 -0.12 3.67 15.98
C THR A 82 0.52 2.30 15.78
N TYR A 83 0.57 1.82 14.54
CA TYR A 83 0.93 0.42 14.28
C TYR A 83 2.33 0.21 13.75
N LEU A 84 2.91 1.17 13.02
CA LEU A 84 4.21 0.95 12.38
C LEU A 84 5.35 1.07 13.38
N PHE A 85 6.39 0.29 13.12
CA PHE A 85 7.64 0.29 13.88
C PHE A 85 7.48 -0.11 15.35
N THR A 86 6.42 -0.83 15.68
CA THR A 86 6.28 -1.47 16.98
C THR A 86 6.53 -2.97 16.81
N ASP A 87 7.05 -3.61 17.85
CA ASP A 87 7.23 -5.07 17.90
C ASP A 87 6.21 -5.74 18.81
N LYS A 88 5.26 -4.98 19.34
CA LYS A 88 4.18 -5.52 20.16
C LYS A 88 3.18 -6.27 19.28
N ASP A 89 2.43 -7.18 19.90
CA ASP A 89 1.33 -7.86 19.23
C ASP A 89 0.34 -6.85 18.66
N ILE A 90 0.00 -6.98 17.37
CA ILE A 90 -0.81 -5.98 16.65
C ILE A 90 -2.19 -5.80 17.28
N LEU A 91 -2.86 -6.89 17.65
CA LEU A 91 -4.19 -6.79 18.27
C LEU A 91 -4.14 -6.18 19.66
N THR A 92 -3.03 -6.40 20.39
CA THR A 92 -2.81 -5.73 21.67
C THR A 92 -2.64 -4.23 21.48
N VAL A 93 -1.91 -3.81 20.44
CA VAL A 93 -1.76 -2.39 20.09
C VAL A 93 -3.14 -1.77 19.79
N GLU A 94 -3.98 -2.47 19.05
CA GLU A 94 -5.33 -2.00 18.75
C GLU A 94 -6.14 -1.80 20.03
N HIS A 95 -6.12 -2.79 20.93
CA HIS A 95 -6.83 -2.71 22.21
C HIS A 95 -6.40 -1.49 23.02
N GLN A 96 -5.10 -1.27 23.12
CA GLN A 96 -4.55 -0.15 23.89
C GLN A 96 -4.91 1.19 23.23
N ALA A 97 -4.83 1.28 21.92
CA ALA A 97 -5.16 2.51 21.17
C ALA A 97 -6.62 2.89 21.31
N GLU A 98 -7.51 1.89 21.42
CA GLU A 98 -8.95 2.10 21.59
C GLU A 98 -9.38 2.27 23.04
N GLY A 99 -8.42 2.25 23.97
CA GLY A 99 -8.72 2.37 25.40
C GLY A 99 -9.35 1.14 26.02
N LYS A 100 -9.18 -0.01 25.40
CA LYS A 100 -9.73 -1.28 25.91
C LYS A 100 -8.71 -2.08 26.70
N GLY A 101 -7.62 -1.51 26.94
CA GLY A 101 -6.43 -1.93 27.57
C GLY A 101 -6.18 -2.93 28.51
#